data_0d75ef5a1843c70c9efdf6f68aff45cb
#
_entry.id   0d75ef5a1843c70c9efdf6f68aff45cb
#
_cell.length_a   1.000
_cell.length_b   1.000
_cell.length_c   1.000
_cell.angle_alpha   90.00
_cell.angle_beta   90.00
_cell.angle_gamma   90.00
#
_symmetry.space_group_name_H-M   'P 1'
#
loop_
_entity.id
_entity.type
_entity.pdbx_description
1 polymer ?
#
loop_
_entity_poly.entity_id
_entity_poly.type
_entity_poly.pdbx_seq_one_letter_code
_entity_poly.pdbx_strand_id
1 'polypeptide(L)'
;MNILVTGSSGFIGDNLVNSLNLIGHNVYCFSSKNGDIFDYNFISQYKNTQIDLVYHLAGKTFVPDSWDNPSSFIATNTMGTLNILKFCEAKKIPLIYVSAYIYGNEVPIPISETSEAKPNNPYALSKFMAEELCTFYSRYKGVSINIFRPFNVFGGNQDGRFLIPEIFSQVKEGKSIIVNTLKPKRDYIYID
;
A
#
# COMPACT_ATOMS: atom_id res chain seq x y z
N MET A 1 -17.42 12.88 -5.16
CA MET A 1 -16.18 12.80 -5.96
C MET A 1 -16.13 11.45 -6.67
N ASN A 2 -15.47 11.40 -7.81
CA ASN A 2 -15.12 10.17 -8.52
C ASN A 2 -13.71 9.76 -8.08
N ILE A 3 -13.59 8.66 -7.38
CA ILE A 3 -12.34 8.23 -6.74
C ILE A 3 -11.87 6.91 -7.34
N LEU A 4 -10.64 6.86 -7.83
CA LEU A 4 -10.01 5.61 -8.25
C LEU A 4 -9.24 5.00 -7.06
N VAL A 5 -9.57 3.78 -6.69
CA VAL A 5 -8.85 3.01 -5.66
C VAL A 5 -8.17 1.84 -6.33
N THR A 6 -6.83 1.84 -6.36
CA THR A 6 -6.05 0.69 -6.80
C THR A 6 -5.72 -0.21 -5.60
N GLY A 7 -5.65 -1.53 -5.82
CA GLY A 7 -5.55 -2.48 -4.71
C GLY A 7 -6.86 -2.62 -3.93
N SER A 8 -7.99 -2.31 -4.57
CA SER A 8 -9.33 -2.26 -3.99
C SER A 8 -9.82 -3.59 -3.39
N SER A 9 -9.28 -4.73 -3.81
CA SER A 9 -9.61 -6.05 -3.25
C SER A 9 -8.67 -6.51 -2.12
N GLY A 10 -7.66 -5.69 -1.78
CA GLY A 10 -6.78 -5.95 -0.65
C GLY A 10 -7.42 -5.57 0.69
N PHE A 11 -6.80 -5.97 1.80
CA PHE A 11 -7.33 -5.74 3.15
C PHE A 11 -7.68 -4.27 3.44
N ILE A 12 -6.74 -3.35 3.23
CA ILE A 12 -6.99 -1.90 3.43
C ILE A 12 -7.90 -1.36 2.33
N GLY A 13 -7.70 -1.81 1.08
CA GLY A 13 -8.45 -1.31 -0.07
C GLY A 13 -9.94 -1.60 0.01
N ASP A 14 -10.33 -2.79 0.42
CA ASP A 14 -11.73 -3.18 0.58
C ASP A 14 -12.43 -2.34 1.66
N ASN A 15 -11.79 -2.17 2.82
CA ASN A 15 -12.31 -1.31 3.89
C ASN A 15 -12.46 0.15 3.43
N LEU A 16 -11.46 0.69 2.72
CA LEU A 16 -11.51 2.05 2.19
C LEU A 16 -12.64 2.21 1.17
N VAL A 17 -12.81 1.26 0.24
CA VAL A 17 -13.90 1.29 -0.75
C VAL A 17 -15.27 1.32 -0.07
N ASN A 18 -15.46 0.46 0.93
CA ASN A 18 -16.71 0.42 1.70
C ASN A 18 -16.99 1.76 2.40
N SER A 19 -15.98 2.33 3.07
CA SER A 19 -16.10 3.61 3.76
C SER A 19 -16.40 4.77 2.80
N LEU A 20 -15.72 4.82 1.65
CA LEU A 20 -15.95 5.86 0.64
C LEU A 20 -17.35 5.78 0.03
N ASN A 21 -17.85 4.57 -0.24
CA ASN A 21 -19.22 4.36 -0.72
C ASN A 21 -20.27 4.79 0.31
N LEU A 22 -20.06 4.48 1.59
CA LEU A 22 -20.97 4.84 2.69
C LEU A 22 -21.14 6.37 2.82
N ILE A 23 -20.09 7.14 2.55
CA ILE A 23 -20.15 8.61 2.58
C ILE A 23 -20.50 9.23 1.22
N GLY A 24 -20.96 8.43 0.26
CA GLY A 24 -21.56 8.89 -1.00
C GLY A 24 -20.58 9.24 -2.12
N HIS A 25 -19.36 8.73 -2.10
CA HIS A 25 -18.44 8.86 -3.23
C HIS A 25 -18.71 7.81 -4.30
N ASN A 26 -18.39 8.13 -5.55
CA ASN A 26 -18.42 7.19 -6.66
C ASN A 26 -17.02 6.56 -6.79
N VAL A 27 -16.89 5.26 -6.45
CA VAL A 27 -15.61 4.58 -6.35
C VAL A 27 -15.38 3.67 -7.54
N TYR A 28 -14.28 3.93 -8.26
CA TYR A 28 -13.76 3.08 -9.32
C TYR A 28 -12.70 2.16 -8.74
N CYS A 29 -12.93 0.86 -8.83
CA CYS A 29 -12.08 -0.17 -8.24
C CYS A 29 -11.13 -0.75 -9.26
N PHE A 30 -9.82 -0.80 -8.93
CA PHE A 30 -8.83 -1.55 -9.68
C PHE A 30 -8.08 -2.52 -8.75
N SER A 31 -7.97 -3.77 -9.18
CA SER A 31 -7.26 -4.83 -8.46
C SER A 31 -6.55 -5.78 -9.43
N SER A 32 -5.79 -6.73 -8.93
CA SER A 32 -5.15 -7.78 -9.74
C SER A 32 -6.12 -8.61 -10.58
N LYS A 33 -7.42 -8.61 -10.25
CA LYS A 33 -8.48 -9.23 -11.07
C LYS A 33 -8.74 -8.47 -12.37
N ASN A 34 -8.40 -7.18 -12.42
CA ASN A 34 -8.58 -6.31 -13.58
C ASN A 34 -7.31 -6.22 -14.45
N GLY A 35 -6.17 -6.72 -13.96
CA GLY A 35 -4.87 -6.70 -14.62
C GLY A 35 -3.74 -6.30 -13.70
N ASP A 36 -2.52 -6.32 -14.23
CA ASP A 36 -1.33 -5.94 -13.49
C ASP A 36 -1.09 -4.43 -13.52
N ILE A 37 -0.85 -3.83 -12.36
CA ILE A 37 -0.63 -2.39 -12.20
C ILE A 37 0.64 -1.90 -12.90
N PHE A 38 1.64 -2.77 -13.11
CA PHE A 38 2.85 -2.42 -13.84
C PHE A 38 2.66 -2.47 -15.37
N ASP A 39 1.58 -3.07 -15.88
CA ASP A 39 1.20 -2.93 -17.28
C ASP A 39 0.46 -1.60 -17.47
N TYR A 40 1.08 -0.68 -18.23
CA TYR A 40 0.50 0.65 -18.47
C TYR A 40 -0.87 0.60 -19.18
N ASN A 41 -1.20 -0.50 -19.82
CA ASN A 41 -2.47 -0.65 -20.53
C ASN A 41 -3.70 -0.63 -19.61
N PHE A 42 -3.55 -0.93 -18.30
CA PHE A 42 -4.68 -0.84 -17.37
C PHE A 42 -5.29 0.59 -17.33
N ILE A 43 -4.46 1.61 -17.51
CA ILE A 43 -4.85 3.01 -17.52
C ILE A 43 -5.82 3.33 -18.66
N SER A 44 -5.76 2.59 -19.76
CA SER A 44 -6.66 2.77 -20.90
C SER A 44 -8.14 2.64 -20.50
N GLN A 45 -8.44 1.81 -19.48
CA GLN A 45 -9.79 1.62 -18.95
C GLN A 45 -10.37 2.91 -18.37
N TYR A 46 -9.53 3.79 -17.84
CA TYR A 46 -9.94 5.05 -17.20
C TYR A 46 -9.65 6.29 -18.04
N LYS A 47 -9.19 6.11 -19.31
CA LYS A 47 -8.80 7.24 -20.18
C LYS A 47 -9.92 8.29 -20.34
N ASN A 48 -11.16 7.84 -20.50
CA ASN A 48 -12.32 8.69 -20.70
C ASN A 48 -13.16 8.88 -19.42
N THR A 49 -12.72 8.33 -18.30
CA THR A 49 -13.42 8.47 -17.02
C THR A 49 -12.93 9.74 -16.31
N GLN A 50 -13.86 10.54 -15.82
CA GLN A 50 -13.52 11.64 -14.93
C GLN A 50 -13.18 11.06 -13.56
N ILE A 51 -11.94 11.23 -13.14
CA ILE A 51 -11.45 10.87 -11.81
C ILE A 51 -10.99 12.16 -11.13
N ASP A 52 -11.38 12.35 -9.89
CA ASP A 52 -11.07 13.53 -9.10
C ASP A 52 -9.89 13.28 -8.13
N LEU A 53 -9.67 12.02 -7.72
CA LEU A 53 -8.65 11.59 -6.76
C LEU A 53 -8.27 10.13 -6.99
N VAL A 54 -6.99 9.82 -6.79
CA VAL A 54 -6.50 8.44 -6.79
C VAL A 54 -6.00 8.06 -5.40
N TYR A 55 -6.50 6.93 -4.85
CA TYR A 55 -5.88 6.20 -3.74
C TYR A 55 -5.08 5.03 -4.31
N HIS A 56 -3.78 5.05 -4.12
CA HIS A 56 -2.90 3.99 -4.62
C HIS A 56 -2.45 3.07 -3.49
N LEU A 57 -3.17 1.93 -3.35
CA LEU A 57 -2.88 0.87 -2.39
C LEU A 57 -2.38 -0.41 -3.07
N ALA A 58 -2.45 -0.50 -4.40
CA ALA A 58 -1.96 -1.68 -5.11
C ALA A 58 -0.48 -1.91 -4.80
N GLY A 59 -0.17 -3.11 -4.36
CA GLY A 59 1.19 -3.50 -4.02
C GLY A 59 1.26 -4.89 -3.40
N LYS A 60 2.41 -5.51 -3.52
CA LYS A 60 2.78 -6.73 -2.80
C LYS A 60 3.30 -6.35 -1.41
N THR A 61 2.88 -7.06 -0.36
CA THR A 61 3.10 -6.63 1.03
C THR A 61 3.77 -7.66 1.93
N PHE A 62 3.67 -8.96 1.61
CA PHE A 62 4.19 -10.01 2.48
C PHE A 62 5.72 -10.09 2.39
N VAL A 63 6.40 -9.66 3.45
CA VAL A 63 7.87 -9.51 3.49
C VAL A 63 8.63 -10.81 3.16
N PRO A 64 8.27 -12.01 3.68
CA PRO A 64 8.96 -13.23 3.31
C PRO A 64 9.01 -13.45 1.80
N ASP A 65 7.88 -13.34 1.08
CA ASP A 65 7.82 -13.51 -0.38
C ASP A 65 8.74 -12.51 -1.12
N SER A 66 9.05 -11.37 -0.51
CA SER A 66 9.93 -10.36 -1.14
C SER A 66 11.39 -10.80 -1.21
N TRP A 67 11.82 -11.68 -0.33
CA TRP A 67 13.16 -12.26 -0.37
C TRP A 67 13.27 -13.34 -1.47
N ASP A 68 12.20 -14.10 -1.68
CA ASP A 68 12.16 -15.15 -2.70
C ASP A 68 12.03 -14.56 -4.12
N ASN A 69 11.27 -13.47 -4.28
CA ASN A 69 11.03 -12.86 -5.59
C ASN A 69 11.05 -11.31 -5.52
N PRO A 70 12.23 -10.70 -5.28
CA PRO A 70 12.34 -9.24 -5.15
C PRO A 70 11.95 -8.48 -6.41
N SER A 71 12.21 -9.04 -7.60
CA SER A 71 11.88 -8.42 -8.88
C SER A 71 10.38 -8.18 -9.05
N SER A 72 9.54 -9.10 -8.57
CA SER A 72 8.09 -8.94 -8.62
C SER A 72 7.58 -7.83 -7.69
N PHE A 73 8.25 -7.59 -6.57
CA PHE A 73 7.93 -6.47 -5.68
C PHE A 73 8.33 -5.13 -6.32
N ILE A 74 9.50 -5.04 -6.94
CA ILE A 74 9.91 -3.83 -7.66
C ILE A 74 8.96 -3.56 -8.83
N ALA A 75 8.63 -4.58 -9.64
CA ALA A 75 7.70 -4.42 -10.75
C ALA A 75 6.32 -3.90 -10.26
N THR A 76 5.72 -4.54 -9.27
CA THR A 76 4.40 -4.15 -8.78
C THR A 76 4.44 -2.84 -7.99
N ASN A 77 5.33 -2.71 -7.00
CA ASN A 77 5.30 -1.57 -6.07
C ASN A 77 5.95 -0.32 -6.65
N THR A 78 7.05 -0.46 -7.39
CA THR A 78 7.79 0.70 -7.92
C THR A 78 7.31 1.07 -9.31
N MET A 79 7.33 0.11 -10.27
CA MET A 79 6.90 0.40 -11.63
C MET A 79 5.39 0.61 -11.73
N GLY A 80 4.60 -0.12 -10.94
CA GLY A 80 3.15 0.14 -10.81
C GLY A 80 2.87 1.55 -10.32
N THR A 81 3.58 2.03 -9.30
CA THR A 81 3.46 3.42 -8.83
C THR A 81 3.86 4.42 -9.90
N LEU A 82 4.92 4.16 -10.68
CA LEU A 82 5.30 5.03 -11.80
C LEU A 82 4.16 5.16 -12.82
N ASN A 83 3.45 4.09 -13.13
CA ASN A 83 2.32 4.13 -14.05
C ASN A 83 1.16 4.97 -13.51
N ILE A 84 0.86 4.88 -12.21
CA ILE A 84 -0.14 5.73 -11.55
C ILE A 84 0.29 7.19 -11.58
N LEU A 85 1.55 7.49 -11.31
CA LEU A 85 2.09 8.86 -11.36
C LEU A 85 1.95 9.47 -12.76
N LYS A 86 2.28 8.72 -13.82
CA LYS A 86 2.05 9.16 -15.20
C LYS A 86 0.58 9.45 -15.50
N PHE A 87 -0.33 8.61 -14.99
CA PHE A 87 -1.76 8.83 -15.12
C PHE A 87 -2.20 10.10 -14.41
N CYS A 88 -1.76 10.31 -13.17
CA CYS A 88 -2.09 11.50 -12.39
C CYS A 88 -1.53 12.77 -13.02
N GLU A 89 -0.29 12.73 -13.55
CA GLU A 89 0.31 13.84 -14.29
C GLU A 89 -0.51 14.21 -15.53
N ALA A 90 -0.82 13.21 -16.37
CA ALA A 90 -1.55 13.43 -17.63
C ALA A 90 -2.96 14.01 -17.42
N LYS A 91 -3.60 13.63 -16.34
CA LYS A 91 -4.97 14.07 -15.99
C LYS A 91 -5.02 15.22 -14.98
N LYS A 92 -3.89 15.62 -14.42
CA LYS A 92 -3.78 16.64 -13.35
C LYS A 92 -4.60 16.24 -12.12
N ILE A 93 -4.53 15.00 -11.72
CA ILE A 93 -5.28 14.41 -10.60
C ILE A 93 -4.38 14.27 -9.38
N PRO A 94 -4.82 14.64 -8.16
CA PRO A 94 -4.08 14.38 -6.93
C PRO A 94 -4.00 12.88 -6.62
N LEU A 95 -2.92 12.50 -5.92
CA LEU A 95 -2.61 11.14 -5.51
C LEU A 95 -2.46 11.04 -4.00
N ILE A 96 -3.11 10.04 -3.40
CA ILE A 96 -2.80 9.54 -2.07
C ILE A 96 -2.07 8.21 -2.25
N TYR A 97 -0.80 8.19 -1.89
CA TYR A 97 0.05 7.00 -1.96
C TYR A 97 0.17 6.36 -0.58
N VAL A 98 -0.19 5.08 -0.48
CA VAL A 98 -0.01 4.31 0.76
C VAL A 98 1.31 3.55 0.68
N SER A 99 2.28 4.05 1.42
CA SER A 99 3.60 3.43 1.59
C SER A 99 3.59 2.39 2.70
N ALA A 100 4.65 2.31 3.49
CA ALA A 100 4.81 1.34 4.57
C ALA A 100 5.81 1.85 5.62
N TYR A 101 6.04 1.04 6.65
CA TYR A 101 7.17 1.19 7.54
C TYR A 101 8.49 0.94 6.79
N ILE A 102 9.22 2.01 6.51
CA ILE A 102 10.47 1.97 5.72
C ILE A 102 11.71 2.41 6.51
N TYR A 103 11.55 2.62 7.82
CA TYR A 103 12.60 3.21 8.67
C TYR A 103 13.68 2.21 9.14
N GLY A 104 13.46 0.91 8.90
CA GLY A 104 14.41 -0.14 9.33
C GLY A 104 14.32 -0.45 10.84
N ASN A 105 15.40 -1.03 11.39
CA ASN A 105 15.40 -1.53 12.77
C ASN A 105 16.07 -0.57 13.77
N GLU A 106 16.88 0.37 13.30
CA GLU A 106 17.75 1.24 14.13
C GLU A 106 17.31 2.70 14.01
N VAL A 107 16.03 2.97 14.26
CA VAL A 107 15.48 4.31 14.24
C VAL A 107 15.20 4.79 15.67
N PRO A 108 15.57 6.03 16.04
CA PRO A 108 15.20 6.61 17.32
C PRO A 108 13.69 6.67 17.54
N ILE A 109 13.26 6.42 18.78
CA ILE A 109 11.84 6.48 19.18
C ILE A 109 11.61 7.77 19.97
N PRO A 110 10.52 8.51 19.72
CA PRO A 110 9.44 8.21 18.76
C PRO A 110 9.85 8.45 17.30
N ILE A 111 9.30 7.63 16.38
CA ILE A 111 9.55 7.77 14.96
C ILE A 111 8.66 8.89 14.41
N SER A 112 9.23 9.81 13.66
CA SER A 112 8.51 10.86 12.94
C SER A 112 8.60 10.67 11.43
N GLU A 113 7.78 11.39 10.68
CA GLU A 113 7.79 11.38 9.21
C GLU A 113 9.13 11.87 8.64
N THR A 114 9.88 12.67 9.39
CA THR A 114 11.21 13.19 9.03
C THR A 114 12.35 12.23 9.38
N SER A 115 12.07 11.13 10.08
CA SER A 115 13.06 10.11 10.37
C SER A 115 13.60 9.51 9.08
N GLU A 116 14.93 9.24 9.06
CA GLU A 116 15.60 8.70 7.89
C GLU A 116 15.05 7.32 7.49
N ALA A 117 14.70 7.18 6.22
CA ALA A 117 14.28 5.89 5.68
C ALA A 117 15.49 4.98 5.46
N LYS A 118 15.48 3.79 6.09
CA LYS A 118 16.53 2.77 6.01
C LYS A 118 15.91 1.39 5.72
N PRO A 119 15.40 1.17 4.48
CA PRO A 119 14.76 -0.08 4.14
C PRO A 119 15.73 -1.25 4.30
N ASN A 120 15.29 -2.29 5.02
CA ASN A 120 16.11 -3.45 5.37
C ASN A 120 15.63 -4.77 4.80
N ASN A 121 14.67 -4.72 3.87
CA ASN A 121 14.17 -5.87 3.13
C ASN A 121 13.66 -5.42 1.75
N PRO A 122 13.51 -6.34 0.76
CA PRO A 122 13.14 -5.98 -0.61
C PRO A 122 11.76 -5.33 -0.73
N TYR A 123 10.79 -5.70 0.13
CA TYR A 123 9.50 -5.02 0.19
C TYR A 123 9.65 -3.55 0.59
N ALA A 124 10.32 -3.28 1.74
CA ALA A 124 10.53 -1.91 2.20
C ALA A 124 11.33 -1.08 1.17
N LEU A 125 12.32 -1.69 0.52
CA LEU A 125 13.08 -1.05 -0.55
C LEU A 125 12.18 -0.67 -1.73
N SER A 126 11.31 -1.57 -2.20
CA SER A 126 10.39 -1.28 -3.31
C SER A 126 9.41 -0.15 -2.99
N LYS A 127 8.95 -0.06 -1.74
CA LYS A 127 8.09 1.03 -1.27
C LYS A 127 8.84 2.35 -1.17
N PHE A 128 10.08 2.33 -0.67
CA PHE A 128 10.95 3.50 -0.61
C PHE A 128 11.27 4.05 -2.01
N MET A 129 11.63 3.19 -2.97
CA MET A 129 11.84 3.61 -4.36
C MET A 129 10.59 4.25 -4.97
N ALA A 130 9.40 3.76 -4.61
CA ALA A 130 8.14 4.36 -5.05
C ALA A 130 7.89 5.73 -4.40
N GLU A 131 8.26 5.94 -3.13
CA GLU A 131 8.20 7.26 -2.49
C GLU A 131 9.14 8.28 -3.17
N GLU A 132 10.34 7.85 -3.55
CA GLU A 132 11.28 8.72 -4.29
C GLU A 132 10.68 9.14 -5.64
N LEU A 133 9.99 8.23 -6.35
CA LEU A 133 9.24 8.59 -7.55
C LEU A 133 8.10 9.57 -7.26
N CYS A 134 7.34 9.38 -6.18
CA CYS A 134 6.29 10.31 -5.74
C CYS A 134 6.87 11.70 -5.47
N THR A 135 7.98 11.77 -4.75
CA THR A 135 8.68 13.02 -4.43
C THR A 135 9.16 13.72 -5.71
N PHE A 136 9.74 12.97 -6.64
CA PHE A 136 10.17 13.50 -7.94
C PHE A 136 8.98 14.07 -8.74
N TYR A 137 7.89 13.32 -8.85
CA TYR A 137 6.70 13.77 -9.58
C TYR A 137 6.00 14.98 -8.93
N SER A 138 5.95 15.02 -7.61
CA SER A 138 5.43 16.17 -6.90
C SER A 138 6.28 17.43 -7.20
N ARG A 139 7.61 17.30 -7.14
CA ARG A 139 8.55 18.43 -7.27
C ARG A 139 8.67 18.94 -8.70
N TYR A 140 8.75 18.05 -9.68
CA TYR A 140 9.13 18.41 -11.05
C TYR A 140 8.01 18.25 -12.08
N LYS A 141 6.92 17.54 -11.72
CA LYS A 141 5.80 17.28 -12.61
C LYS A 141 4.48 17.92 -12.13
N GLY A 142 4.51 18.55 -10.96
CA GLY A 142 3.36 19.27 -10.41
C GLY A 142 2.20 18.39 -9.97
N VAL A 143 2.41 17.10 -9.73
CA VAL A 143 1.39 16.20 -9.19
C VAL A 143 1.25 16.48 -7.69
N SER A 144 0.03 16.77 -7.24
CA SER A 144 -0.25 16.88 -5.79
C SER A 144 -0.28 15.51 -5.17
N ILE A 145 0.63 15.23 -4.23
CA ILE A 145 0.80 13.89 -3.66
C ILE A 145 0.88 13.98 -2.14
N ASN A 146 0.07 13.12 -1.48
CA ASN A 146 0.21 12.84 -0.05
C ASN A 146 0.70 11.40 0.12
N ILE A 147 1.73 11.20 0.94
CA ILE A 147 2.31 9.90 1.24
C ILE A 147 1.93 9.51 2.66
N PHE A 148 1.28 8.34 2.82
CA PHE A 148 0.97 7.75 4.12
C PHE A 148 1.88 6.56 4.39
N ARG A 149 2.52 6.52 5.55
CA ARG A 149 3.34 5.41 6.03
C ARG A 149 2.67 4.72 7.21
N PRO A 150 1.62 3.90 6.96
CA PRO A 150 0.96 3.18 8.05
C PRO A 150 1.94 2.18 8.67
N PHE A 151 1.85 2.02 9.98
CA PHE A 151 2.55 0.96 10.69
C PHE A 151 1.84 -0.38 10.47
N ASN A 152 1.76 -1.27 11.46
CA ASN A 152 1.16 -2.59 11.23
C ASN A 152 -0.37 -2.51 11.37
N VAL A 153 -1.06 -2.27 10.28
CA VAL A 153 -2.53 -2.27 10.24
C VAL A 153 -3.03 -3.70 10.42
N PHE A 154 -4.03 -3.88 11.28
CA PHE A 154 -4.67 -5.17 11.54
C PHE A 154 -6.18 -5.04 11.63
N GLY A 155 -6.91 -6.14 11.47
CA GLY A 155 -8.37 -6.16 11.60
C GLY A 155 -9.01 -7.38 10.94
N GLY A 156 -10.33 -7.35 10.84
CA GLY A 156 -11.10 -8.41 10.20
C GLY A 156 -10.72 -8.58 8.73
N ASN A 157 -10.78 -9.80 8.22
CA ASN A 157 -10.48 -10.18 6.82
C ASN A 157 -9.01 -9.94 6.37
N GLN A 158 -8.09 -9.69 7.30
CA GLN A 158 -6.66 -9.67 6.99
C GLN A 158 -6.16 -11.09 6.66
N ASP A 159 -5.19 -11.20 5.74
CA ASP A 159 -4.56 -12.46 5.36
C ASP A 159 -3.99 -13.19 6.59
N GLY A 160 -4.34 -14.46 6.75
CA GLY A 160 -3.96 -15.32 7.88
C GLY A 160 -2.46 -15.52 8.08
N ARG A 161 -1.63 -15.18 7.09
CA ARG A 161 -0.16 -15.23 7.18
C ARG A 161 0.44 -14.12 8.05
N PHE A 162 -0.34 -13.07 8.38
CA PHE A 162 0.11 -12.00 9.26
C PHE A 162 -0.08 -12.36 10.74
N LEU A 163 0.76 -11.79 11.60
CA LEU A 163 0.89 -12.18 13.01
C LEU A 163 -0.43 -12.15 13.78
N ILE A 164 -1.20 -11.08 13.68
CA ILE A 164 -2.43 -10.95 14.47
C ILE A 164 -3.50 -11.98 14.03
N PRO A 165 -3.83 -12.10 12.72
CA PRO A 165 -4.72 -13.17 12.24
C PRO A 165 -4.23 -14.57 12.57
N GLU A 166 -2.92 -14.83 12.49
CA GLU A 166 -2.34 -16.13 12.83
C GLU A 166 -2.58 -16.48 14.30
N ILE A 167 -2.35 -15.56 15.21
CA ILE A 167 -2.64 -15.73 16.64
C ILE A 167 -4.13 -16.03 16.86
N PHE A 168 -5.01 -15.23 16.24
CA PHE A 168 -6.46 -15.44 16.36
C PHE A 168 -6.90 -16.82 15.84
N SER A 169 -6.32 -17.31 14.76
CA SER A 169 -6.60 -18.64 14.23
C SER A 169 -6.22 -19.74 15.23
N GLN A 170 -5.01 -19.66 15.81
CA GLN A 170 -4.54 -20.63 16.81
C GLN A 170 -5.43 -20.63 18.05
N VAL A 171 -5.81 -19.45 18.56
CA VAL A 171 -6.74 -19.33 19.71
C VAL A 171 -8.11 -19.94 19.40
N LYS A 172 -8.66 -19.65 18.23
CA LYS A 172 -9.97 -20.17 17.80
C LYS A 172 -9.98 -21.71 17.66
N GLU A 173 -8.85 -22.28 17.31
CA GLU A 173 -8.66 -23.74 17.21
C GLU A 173 -8.35 -24.40 18.56
N GLY A 174 -8.29 -23.64 19.68
CA GLY A 174 -7.95 -24.16 20.99
C GLY A 174 -6.49 -24.61 21.13
N LYS A 175 -5.61 -24.15 20.25
CA LYS A 175 -4.18 -24.47 20.24
C LYS A 175 -3.37 -23.56 21.14
N SER A 176 -2.21 -24.03 21.57
CA SER A 176 -1.20 -23.16 22.17
C SER A 176 -0.69 -22.14 21.13
N ILE A 177 -0.53 -20.90 21.54
CA ILE A 177 -0.03 -19.83 20.66
C ILE A 177 1.46 -20.05 20.42
N ILE A 178 1.83 -20.27 19.17
CA ILE A 178 3.21 -20.41 18.72
C ILE A 178 3.51 -19.27 17.73
N VAL A 179 4.57 -18.49 18.03
CA VAL A 179 5.08 -17.43 17.16
C VAL A 179 6.57 -17.61 16.95
N ASN A 180 7.08 -17.15 15.81
CA ASN A 180 8.48 -17.33 15.44
C ASN A 180 9.45 -16.63 16.41
N THR A 181 9.06 -15.51 16.99
CA THR A 181 9.87 -14.74 17.94
C THR A 181 9.01 -13.77 18.75
N LEU A 182 9.40 -13.54 19.99
CA LEU A 182 8.79 -12.53 20.89
C LEU A 182 9.61 -11.23 20.98
N LYS A 183 10.74 -11.14 20.29
CA LYS A 183 11.67 -9.99 20.40
C LYS A 183 11.16 -8.71 19.74
N PRO A 184 10.57 -8.73 18.53
CA PRO A 184 10.15 -7.50 17.86
C PRO A 184 9.04 -6.79 18.61
N LYS A 185 9.23 -5.50 18.87
CA LYS A 185 8.16 -4.60 19.29
C LYS A 185 7.58 -3.96 18.04
N ARG A 186 6.24 -3.85 17.98
CA ARG A 186 5.53 -3.30 16.82
C ARG A 186 4.44 -2.36 17.32
N ASP A 187 4.23 -1.30 16.58
CA ASP A 187 3.08 -0.45 16.71
C ASP A 187 1.96 -0.96 15.81
N TYR A 188 0.75 -1.09 16.32
CA TYR A 188 -0.39 -1.66 15.63
C TYR A 188 -1.53 -0.66 15.53
N ILE A 189 -2.15 -0.57 14.35
CA ILE A 189 -3.29 0.28 14.07
C ILE A 189 -4.46 -0.59 13.65
N TYR A 190 -5.60 -0.46 14.35
CA TYR A 190 -6.82 -1.14 13.94
C TYR A 190 -7.41 -0.46 12.70
N ILE A 191 -8.01 -1.25 11.79
CA ILE A 191 -8.39 -0.79 10.44
C ILE A 191 -9.54 0.22 10.44
N ASP A 192 -10.42 0.26 11.46
CA ASP A 192 -11.60 1.14 11.52
C ASP A 192 -11.26 2.54 12.02
#